data_499117eb0a5050addb12aa1b80d017d9
#
_entry.id   499117eb0a5050addb12aa1b80d017d9
#
_cell.length_a   1.000
_cell.length_b   1.000
_cell.length_c   1.000
_cell.angle_alpha   90.00
_cell.angle_beta   90.00
_cell.angle_gamma   90.00
#
_symmetry.space_group_name_H-M   'P 1'
#
loop_
_entity.id
_entity.type
_entity.pdbx_description
1 polymer ?
#
loop_
_entity_poly.entity_id
_entity_poly.type
_entity_poly.pdbx_seq_one_letter_code
_entity_poly.pdbx_strand_id
1 'polypeptide(L)'
;MKTKQQLTDEIKTLQAQLDAMPEAGINYKPKMGDNYFTIHSDGSIDRSTWSADEFDKAHYECGNCYPTREAAERIVRNRMTLVKLREFAFVPDFSNPKQEKHHFDMHKGGLSWTNIAMADSESPVYFETDKLRYDAREAVGEAAIVDMLQGGLV
;
A
#
# COMPACT_ATOMS: atom_id res chain seq x y z
N MET A 1 -27.59 -8.17 24.30
CA MET A 1 -27.41 -6.86 23.68
C MET A 1 -26.48 -6.01 24.56
N LYS A 2 -25.47 -5.32 23.98
CA LYS A 2 -24.64 -4.37 24.74
C LYS A 2 -25.47 -3.15 25.12
N THR A 3 -25.25 -2.60 26.31
CA THR A 3 -25.89 -1.36 26.74
C THR A 3 -25.27 -0.16 26.02
N LYS A 4 -25.98 0.97 25.99
CA LYS A 4 -25.47 2.23 25.43
C LYS A 4 -24.14 2.64 26.09
N GLN A 5 -24.01 2.44 27.40
CA GLN A 5 -22.79 2.74 28.14
C GLN A 5 -21.61 1.86 27.67
N GLN A 6 -21.83 0.55 27.54
CA GLN A 6 -20.79 -0.38 27.07
C GLN A 6 -20.31 -0.04 25.65
N LEU A 7 -21.22 0.36 24.76
CA LEU A 7 -20.87 0.81 23.42
C LEU A 7 -20.07 2.13 23.43
N THR A 8 -20.45 3.05 24.32
CA THR A 8 -19.73 4.31 24.47
C THR A 8 -18.30 4.10 24.97
N ASP A 9 -18.12 3.21 25.93
CA ASP A 9 -16.79 2.90 26.49
C ASP A 9 -15.92 2.15 25.47
N GLU A 10 -16.51 1.26 24.65
CA GLU A 10 -15.83 0.57 23.55
C GLU A 10 -15.38 1.57 22.46
N ILE A 11 -16.25 2.53 22.08
CA ILE A 11 -15.91 3.59 21.14
C ILE A 11 -14.75 4.44 21.65
N LYS A 12 -14.76 4.84 22.93
CA LYS A 12 -13.64 5.60 23.52
C LYS A 12 -12.33 4.81 23.51
N THR A 13 -12.40 3.51 23.80
CA THR A 13 -11.22 2.65 23.79
C THR A 13 -10.65 2.50 22.37
N LEU A 14 -11.51 2.27 21.37
CA LEU A 14 -11.12 2.17 19.98
C LEU A 14 -10.57 3.51 19.44
N GLN A 15 -11.17 4.63 19.84
CA GLN A 15 -10.67 5.96 19.48
C GLN A 15 -9.28 6.22 20.06
N ALA A 16 -9.07 5.89 21.34
CA ALA A 16 -7.75 6.01 21.96
C ALA A 16 -6.71 5.09 21.32
N GLN A 17 -7.11 3.89 20.87
CA GLN A 17 -6.23 3.00 20.11
C GLN A 17 -5.91 3.58 18.73
N LEU A 18 -6.90 4.16 18.04
CA LEU A 18 -6.71 4.82 16.75
C LEU A 18 -5.77 6.03 16.87
N ASP A 19 -5.98 6.87 17.89
CA ASP A 19 -5.15 8.05 18.16
C ASP A 19 -3.71 7.67 18.59
N ALA A 20 -3.55 6.50 19.21
CA ALA A 20 -2.24 5.95 19.59
C ALA A 20 -1.54 5.17 18.45
N MET A 21 -2.28 4.82 17.39
CA MET A 21 -1.66 4.24 16.20
C MET A 21 -0.80 5.31 15.52
N PRO A 22 0.49 5.05 15.33
CA PRO A 22 1.30 5.97 14.54
C PRO A 22 0.62 6.12 13.18
N GLU A 23 0.48 7.36 12.72
CA GLU A 23 0.01 7.62 11.35
C GLU A 23 0.85 6.75 10.41
N ALA A 24 0.23 5.71 9.86
CA ALA A 24 0.86 4.82 8.88
C ALA A 24 0.91 5.56 7.55
N GLY A 25 1.57 6.70 7.55
CA GLY A 25 1.84 7.52 6.38
C GLY A 25 3.28 7.36 5.96
N ILE A 26 3.51 7.66 4.72
CA ILE A 26 4.74 7.65 3.93
C ILE A 26 5.95 8.34 4.63
N ASN A 27 5.74 8.99 5.78
CA ASN A 27 6.72 9.83 6.48
C ASN A 27 6.79 9.56 7.99
N TYR A 28 6.71 8.29 8.42
CA TYR A 28 6.96 8.00 9.83
C TYR A 28 8.39 8.39 10.21
N LYS A 29 8.53 9.40 11.07
CA LYS A 29 9.81 9.82 11.64
C LYS A 29 9.92 9.33 13.09
N PRO A 30 10.81 8.38 13.37
CA PRO A 30 11.04 7.94 14.74
C PRO A 30 11.57 9.08 15.62
N LYS A 31 11.28 9.04 16.92
CA LYS A 31 11.88 9.89 17.94
C LYS A 31 13.14 9.22 18.48
N MET A 32 14.00 10.00 19.12
CA MET A 32 15.20 9.50 19.78
C MET A 32 14.85 8.33 20.74
N GLY A 33 15.47 7.18 20.54
CA GLY A 33 15.24 5.97 21.32
C GLY A 33 14.09 5.08 20.84
N ASP A 34 13.26 5.52 19.89
CA ASP A 34 12.18 4.70 19.33
C ASP A 34 12.78 3.54 18.52
N ASN A 35 12.09 2.40 18.55
CA ASN A 35 12.36 1.33 17.61
C ASN A 35 11.61 1.59 16.30
N TYR A 36 12.27 1.29 15.21
CA TYR A 36 11.68 1.32 13.87
C TYR A 36 12.15 0.12 13.05
N PHE A 37 11.52 -0.11 11.92
CA PHE A 37 11.81 -1.23 11.03
C PHE A 37 12.23 -0.70 9.66
N THR A 38 13.16 -1.42 9.02
CA THR A 38 13.65 -1.11 7.67
C THR A 38 13.52 -2.33 6.78
N ILE A 39 13.38 -2.10 5.48
CA ILE A 39 13.30 -3.15 4.45
C ILE A 39 14.60 -3.13 3.66
N HIS A 40 15.28 -4.26 3.57
CA HIS A 40 16.45 -4.45 2.73
C HIS A 40 16.07 -4.71 1.26
N SER A 41 17.07 -4.65 0.38
CA SER A 41 16.89 -4.90 -1.06
C SER A 41 16.41 -6.31 -1.40
N ASP A 42 16.67 -7.28 -0.54
CA ASP A 42 16.18 -8.67 -0.65
C ASP A 42 14.79 -8.90 -0.04
N GLY A 43 14.17 -7.84 0.52
CA GLY A 43 12.88 -7.89 1.19
C GLY A 43 12.93 -8.32 2.64
N SER A 44 14.11 -8.60 3.22
CA SER A 44 14.25 -8.86 4.64
C SER A 44 13.99 -7.59 5.46
N ILE A 45 13.53 -7.77 6.70
CA ILE A 45 13.12 -6.68 7.58
C ILE A 45 13.95 -6.71 8.85
N ASP A 46 14.67 -5.62 9.09
CA ASP A 46 15.45 -5.41 10.30
C ASP A 46 14.79 -4.42 11.24
N ARG A 47 15.11 -4.57 12.52
CA ARG A 47 14.73 -3.65 13.60
C ARG A 47 15.94 -2.82 14.00
N SER A 48 15.76 -1.51 14.05
CA SER A 48 16.75 -0.55 14.51
C SER A 48 16.20 0.34 15.63
N THR A 49 17.10 1.02 16.34
CA THR A 49 16.73 2.03 17.33
C THR A 49 17.21 3.39 16.84
N TRP A 50 16.31 4.37 16.80
CA TRP A 50 16.61 5.69 16.28
C TRP A 50 17.61 6.43 17.17
N SER A 51 18.79 6.70 16.66
CA SER A 51 19.87 7.47 17.27
C SER A 51 20.10 8.83 16.59
N ALA A 52 19.36 9.08 15.50
CA ALA A 52 19.52 10.23 14.62
C ALA A 52 20.91 10.33 13.96
N ASP A 53 21.59 9.20 13.81
CA ASP A 53 22.84 9.12 13.05
C ASP A 53 22.62 9.24 11.54
N GLU A 54 23.68 9.13 10.76
CA GLU A 54 23.63 9.27 9.31
C GLU A 54 22.82 8.14 8.63
N PHE A 55 22.87 6.91 9.18
CA PHE A 55 22.11 5.77 8.67
C PHE A 55 20.62 5.95 8.91
N ASP A 56 20.24 6.35 10.13
CA ASP A 56 18.87 6.64 10.48
C ASP A 56 18.27 7.72 9.57
N LYS A 57 19.02 8.81 9.36
CA LYS A 57 18.59 9.90 8.49
C LYS A 57 18.43 9.44 7.03
N ALA A 58 19.38 8.64 6.52
CA ALA A 58 19.28 8.09 5.17
C ALA A 58 18.06 7.18 5.00
N HIS A 59 17.76 6.31 5.99
CA HIS A 59 16.54 5.49 5.97
C HIS A 59 15.28 6.34 5.98
N TYR A 60 15.23 7.40 6.77
CA TYR A 60 14.09 8.30 6.80
C TYR A 60 13.93 9.06 5.48
N GLU A 61 15.01 9.62 4.93
CA GLU A 61 14.98 10.40 3.68
C GLU A 61 14.54 9.57 2.46
N CYS A 62 14.86 8.28 2.44
CA CYS A 62 14.39 7.39 1.38
C CYS A 62 13.05 6.70 1.68
N GLY A 63 12.35 7.09 2.77
CA GLY A 63 11.05 6.54 3.12
C GLY A 63 11.10 5.09 3.63
N ASN A 64 12.23 4.64 4.15
CA ASN A 64 12.44 3.27 4.63
C ASN A 64 12.41 3.18 6.18
N CYS A 65 11.53 3.93 6.82
CA CYS A 65 11.28 3.87 8.26
C CYS A 65 9.82 3.48 8.52
N TYR A 66 9.60 2.34 9.18
CA TYR A 66 8.26 1.82 9.47
C TYR A 66 8.05 1.71 10.99
N PRO A 67 6.88 2.10 11.52
CA PRO A 67 6.62 2.08 12.95
C PRO A 67 6.51 0.67 13.53
N THR A 68 6.09 -0.30 12.73
CA THR A 68 5.92 -1.70 13.14
C THR A 68 6.46 -2.66 12.08
N ARG A 69 6.75 -3.89 12.48
CA ARG A 69 7.16 -4.96 11.55
C ARG A 69 6.05 -5.26 10.55
N GLU A 70 4.80 -5.29 11.00
CA GLU A 70 3.62 -5.56 10.17
C GLU A 70 3.44 -4.50 9.07
N ALA A 71 3.74 -3.22 9.38
CA ALA A 71 3.72 -2.15 8.39
C ALA A 71 4.79 -2.40 7.31
N ALA A 72 6.01 -2.76 7.69
CA ALA A 72 7.07 -3.10 6.75
C ALA A 72 6.72 -4.35 5.91
N GLU A 73 6.21 -5.41 6.54
CA GLU A 73 5.78 -6.64 5.85
C GLU A 73 4.67 -6.37 4.82
N ARG A 74 3.73 -5.47 5.13
CA ARG A 74 2.69 -5.06 4.18
C ARG A 74 3.31 -4.41 2.94
N ILE A 75 4.27 -3.51 3.10
CA ILE A 75 4.96 -2.88 1.97
C ILE A 75 5.71 -3.91 1.13
N VAL A 76 6.39 -4.88 1.74
CA VAL A 76 7.04 -5.97 1.01
C VAL A 76 6.02 -6.76 0.19
N ARG A 77 4.90 -7.17 0.80
CA ARG A 77 3.83 -7.88 0.07
C ARG A 77 3.27 -7.06 -1.09
N ASN A 78 3.02 -5.76 -0.89
CA ASN A 78 2.50 -4.87 -1.93
C ASN A 78 3.48 -4.74 -3.10
N ARG A 79 4.78 -4.60 -2.81
CA ARG A 79 5.84 -4.59 -3.85
C ARG A 79 5.87 -5.90 -4.64
N MET A 80 5.77 -7.04 -3.97
CA MET A 80 5.71 -8.36 -4.63
C MET A 80 4.45 -8.52 -5.50
N THR A 81 3.30 -8.04 -5.01
CA THR A 81 2.04 -8.01 -5.78
C THR A 81 2.20 -7.16 -7.04
N LEU A 82 2.79 -5.96 -6.91
CA LEU A 82 3.04 -5.08 -8.04
C LEU A 82 3.99 -5.72 -9.07
N VAL A 83 5.06 -6.39 -8.63
CA VAL A 83 5.98 -7.10 -9.53
C VAL A 83 5.24 -8.16 -10.33
N LYS A 84 4.40 -8.97 -9.70
CA LYS A 84 3.58 -9.99 -10.39
C LYS A 84 2.59 -9.37 -11.37
N LEU A 85 1.92 -8.28 -10.99
CA LEU A 85 0.99 -7.58 -11.89
C LEU A 85 1.69 -7.01 -13.13
N ARG A 86 2.94 -6.57 -12.97
CA ARG A 86 3.75 -6.04 -14.10
C ARG A 86 4.10 -7.08 -15.16
N GLU A 87 4.03 -8.37 -14.85
CA GLU A 87 4.19 -9.44 -15.84
C GLU A 87 3.06 -9.45 -16.89
N PHE A 88 1.90 -8.90 -16.55
CA PHE A 88 0.72 -8.78 -17.42
C PHE A 88 0.55 -7.36 -17.97
N ALA A 89 1.35 -6.41 -17.51
CA ALA A 89 1.18 -5.00 -17.77
C ALA A 89 1.81 -4.55 -19.09
N PHE A 90 1.33 -3.40 -19.60
CA PHE A 90 1.96 -2.69 -20.68
C PHE A 90 2.18 -1.22 -20.30
N VAL A 91 3.01 -0.51 -21.07
CA VAL A 91 3.21 0.93 -20.91
C VAL A 91 2.20 1.65 -21.80
N PRO A 92 1.20 2.35 -21.23
CA PRO A 92 0.18 3.01 -22.03
C PRO A 92 0.73 4.26 -22.72
N ASP A 93 0.28 4.48 -23.95
CA ASP A 93 0.45 5.76 -24.63
C ASP A 93 -0.74 6.67 -24.31
N PHE A 94 -0.53 7.60 -23.38
CA PHE A 94 -1.57 8.56 -22.98
C PHE A 94 -1.85 9.65 -24.03
N SER A 95 -0.99 9.78 -25.06
CA SER A 95 -1.24 10.67 -26.20
C SER A 95 -2.21 10.05 -27.23
N ASN A 96 -2.42 8.73 -27.17
CA ASN A 96 -3.30 8.01 -28.07
C ASN A 96 -4.69 7.79 -27.44
N PRO A 97 -5.71 8.58 -27.80
CA PRO A 97 -7.06 8.45 -27.24
C PRO A 97 -7.81 7.19 -27.72
N LYS A 98 -7.28 6.47 -28.71
CA LYS A 98 -7.85 5.22 -29.23
C LYS A 98 -7.30 3.98 -28.55
N GLN A 99 -6.23 4.10 -27.76
CA GLN A 99 -5.68 3.00 -27.00
C GLN A 99 -6.52 2.79 -25.75
N GLU A 100 -7.18 1.64 -25.64
CA GLU A 100 -7.86 1.24 -24.41
C GLU A 100 -6.82 0.99 -23.30
N LYS A 101 -7.14 1.44 -22.09
CA LYS A 101 -6.32 1.31 -20.90
C LYS A 101 -7.16 0.71 -19.80
N HIS A 102 -6.95 -0.57 -19.55
CA HIS A 102 -7.65 -1.30 -18.52
C HIS A 102 -6.83 -1.25 -17.24
N HIS A 103 -7.44 -1.01 -16.09
CA HIS A 103 -6.76 -1.01 -14.81
C HIS A 103 -7.70 -1.48 -13.70
N PHE A 104 -7.13 -1.74 -12.54
CA PHE A 104 -7.88 -1.96 -11.32
C PHE A 104 -8.14 -0.63 -10.63
N ASP A 105 -9.34 -0.49 -10.09
CA ASP A 105 -9.75 0.65 -9.28
C ASP A 105 -10.45 0.17 -8.01
N MET A 106 -10.61 1.04 -7.03
CA MET A 106 -11.29 0.76 -5.77
C MET A 106 -12.64 1.49 -5.75
N HIS A 107 -13.71 0.74 -5.60
CA HIS A 107 -15.04 1.32 -5.41
C HIS A 107 -15.74 0.68 -4.20
N LYS A 108 -16.20 1.51 -3.26
CA LYS A 108 -16.91 1.07 -2.04
C LYS A 108 -16.18 -0.04 -1.26
N GLY A 109 -14.85 0.02 -1.23
CA GLY A 109 -14.02 -0.94 -0.49
C GLY A 109 -13.75 -2.27 -1.20
N GLY A 110 -14.20 -2.42 -2.44
CA GLY A 110 -13.93 -3.59 -3.29
C GLY A 110 -13.25 -3.23 -4.60
N LEU A 111 -12.72 -4.25 -5.28
CA LEU A 111 -12.11 -4.09 -6.58
C LEU A 111 -13.16 -3.74 -7.62
N SER A 112 -12.92 -2.71 -8.39
CA SER A 112 -13.77 -2.24 -9.48
C SER A 112 -13.06 -2.36 -10.82
N TRP A 113 -13.85 -2.42 -11.89
CA TRP A 113 -13.39 -2.58 -13.26
C TRP A 113 -13.67 -1.28 -14.01
N THR A 114 -12.62 -0.59 -14.38
CA THR A 114 -12.77 0.64 -15.15
C THR A 114 -11.96 0.54 -16.42
N ASN A 115 -12.62 0.82 -17.55
CA ASN A 115 -11.96 1.04 -18.82
C ASN A 115 -11.88 2.54 -19.01
N ILE A 116 -10.68 3.09 -19.06
CA ILE A 116 -10.49 4.52 -19.30
C ILE A 116 -9.71 4.70 -20.59
N ALA A 117 -10.36 5.39 -21.55
CA ALA A 117 -9.68 5.91 -22.73
C ALA A 117 -8.90 7.20 -22.45
N MET A 118 -9.09 7.83 -21.28
CA MET A 118 -8.59 9.17 -20.95
C MET A 118 -7.47 9.17 -19.91
N ALA A 119 -6.68 10.22 -19.95
CA ALA A 119 -5.34 10.39 -19.40
C ALA A 119 -5.22 10.55 -17.85
N ASP A 120 -6.29 10.38 -17.06
CA ASP A 120 -6.32 10.92 -15.70
C ASP A 120 -6.40 9.90 -14.57
N SER A 121 -6.17 8.60 -14.81
CA SER A 121 -6.16 7.67 -13.69
C SER A 121 -4.73 7.35 -13.26
N GLU A 122 -4.43 7.63 -12.01
CA GLU A 122 -3.17 7.25 -11.35
C GLU A 122 -3.20 5.76 -10.95
N SER A 123 -3.24 4.85 -11.93
CA SER A 123 -3.09 3.43 -11.64
C SER A 123 -1.61 3.04 -11.65
N PRO A 124 -1.15 2.21 -10.72
CA PRO A 124 0.22 1.70 -10.72
C PRO A 124 0.49 0.72 -11.88
N VAL A 125 -0.56 0.17 -12.49
CA VAL A 125 -0.47 -0.86 -13.54
C VAL A 125 -1.61 -0.70 -14.52
N TYR A 126 -1.29 -0.80 -15.83
CA TYR A 126 -2.25 -0.80 -16.93
C TYR A 126 -2.13 -2.09 -17.75
N PHE A 127 -3.26 -2.56 -18.27
CA PHE A 127 -3.36 -3.75 -19.10
C PHE A 127 -3.88 -3.37 -20.49
N GLU A 128 -3.33 -4.00 -21.52
CA GLU A 128 -3.70 -3.72 -22.90
C GLU A 128 -5.12 -4.21 -23.23
N THR A 129 -5.57 -5.26 -22.55
CA THR A 129 -6.89 -5.85 -22.75
C THR A 129 -7.55 -6.22 -21.44
N ASP A 130 -8.88 -6.31 -21.44
CA ASP A 130 -9.65 -6.80 -20.30
C ASP A 130 -9.29 -8.24 -19.93
N LYS A 131 -8.95 -9.06 -20.93
CA LYS A 131 -8.48 -10.43 -20.70
C LYS A 131 -7.18 -10.47 -19.88
N LEU A 132 -6.19 -9.66 -20.23
CA LEU A 132 -4.92 -9.61 -19.47
C LEU A 132 -5.16 -9.13 -18.04
N ARG A 133 -6.04 -8.16 -17.83
CA ARG A 133 -6.45 -7.73 -16.49
C ARG A 133 -7.09 -8.88 -15.69
N TYR A 134 -7.98 -9.65 -16.33
CA TYR A 134 -8.61 -10.81 -15.71
C TYR A 134 -7.57 -11.89 -15.37
N ASP A 135 -6.69 -12.24 -16.31
CA ASP A 135 -5.63 -13.23 -16.12
C ASP A 135 -4.69 -12.81 -14.96
N ALA A 136 -4.35 -11.51 -14.87
CA ALA A 136 -3.55 -10.97 -13.77
C ALA A 136 -4.27 -11.11 -12.42
N ARG A 137 -5.57 -10.84 -12.35
CA ARG A 137 -6.36 -11.03 -11.13
C ARG A 137 -6.38 -12.49 -10.68
N GLU A 138 -6.57 -13.43 -11.60
CA GLU A 138 -6.56 -14.86 -11.29
C GLU A 138 -5.17 -15.34 -10.82
N ALA A 139 -4.09 -14.84 -11.44
CA ALA A 139 -2.73 -15.22 -11.09
C ALA A 139 -2.25 -14.64 -9.74
N VAL A 140 -2.68 -13.43 -9.39
CA VAL A 140 -2.23 -12.69 -8.20
C VAL A 140 -3.18 -12.86 -7.02
N GLY A 141 -4.47 -12.94 -7.29
CA GLY A 141 -5.55 -12.99 -6.30
C GLY A 141 -6.10 -11.60 -5.96
N GLU A 142 -7.43 -11.50 -5.93
CA GLU A 142 -8.14 -10.24 -5.68
C GLU A 142 -7.75 -9.59 -4.34
N ALA A 143 -7.67 -10.39 -3.27
CA ALA A 143 -7.34 -9.89 -1.93
C ALA A 143 -5.98 -9.20 -1.88
N ALA A 144 -4.96 -9.73 -2.58
CA ALA A 144 -3.63 -9.12 -2.64
C ALA A 144 -3.64 -7.81 -3.43
N ILE A 145 -4.44 -7.74 -4.49
CA ILE A 145 -4.61 -6.50 -5.29
C ILE A 145 -5.31 -5.42 -4.46
N VAL A 146 -6.38 -5.79 -3.74
CA VAL A 146 -7.10 -4.89 -2.84
C VAL A 146 -6.18 -4.35 -1.73
N ASP A 147 -5.42 -5.22 -1.06
CA ASP A 147 -4.47 -4.82 -0.01
C ASP A 147 -3.42 -3.84 -0.56
N MET A 148 -2.89 -4.12 -1.75
CA MET A 148 -1.93 -3.24 -2.42
C MET A 148 -2.53 -1.85 -2.73
N LEU A 149 -3.74 -1.80 -3.30
CA LEU A 149 -4.39 -0.54 -3.67
C LEU A 149 -4.82 0.29 -2.44
N GLN A 150 -5.22 -0.37 -1.35
CA GLN A 150 -5.58 0.29 -0.09
C GLN A 150 -4.37 0.69 0.74
N GLY A 151 -3.33 -0.11 0.72
CA GLY A 151 -2.16 0.07 1.57
C GLY A 151 -1.12 1.05 1.04
N GLY A 152 -1.28 1.52 -0.21
CA GLY A 152 -0.28 2.32 -0.90
C GLY A 152 0.96 1.51 -1.31
N LEU A 153 1.74 2.05 -2.24
CA LEU A 153 2.98 1.44 -2.75
C LEU A 153 4.23 2.02 -2.09
N VAL A 154 4.04 2.91 -1.13
CA VAL A 154 5.12 3.65 -0.47
C VAL A 154 5.02 3.51 1.03
#